data_066b73b7b86c4ae0ef5b0b3b1eda9e18
#
_entry.id   066b73b7b86c4ae0ef5b0b3b1eda9e18
#
_cell.length_a   1.000
_cell.length_b   1.000
_cell.length_c   1.000
_cell.angle_alpha   90.00
_cell.angle_beta   90.00
_cell.angle_gamma   90.00
#
_symmetry.space_group_name_H-M   'P 1'
#
loop_
_entity.id
_entity.type
_entity.pdbx_description
1 polymer ?
#
loop_
_entity_poly.entity_id
_entity_poly.type
_entity_poly.pdbx_seq_one_letter_code
_entity_poly.pdbx_strand_id
1 'polypeptide(L)'
;MRSTIVGMTSLTEQLPYVYAFPDALGTGLLVHTESVLDDEIRDRIGSFIHEYEVVLSRFRDDSIVGRMRTAAHGGTFDFPDWASGLFGLYDRLLAATDGAIDPCVGEDLIRLGYDESYSFAATPDAAEHAGAIHGRAVWSADVERHGTTLVTRGPVALDFGACGKGYLVDLLAGMLGDGAGHPQPIQYVIDAGGDLLVHTDEPITIALEEDRNPANAVGTVEISHGAFCASSPSRRHWSDAAGHQLHHLLNAIDGLPVDDVAATWVAVTPPSSTITTKTSTHGSNASTTANRDTDDSSNTVAAHVPVTLADGLATALFTTSATQLRAHFPFECAILNANRTAAQSPNFPGGFFTH
;
A
#
# COMPACT_ATOMS: atom_id res chain seq x y z
N MET A 1 -8.83 9.51 -14.71
CA MET A 1 -8.50 9.36 -13.29
C MET A 1 -9.51 10.20 -12.50
N ARG A 2 -10.24 9.63 -11.56
CA ARG A 2 -11.13 10.41 -10.68
C ARG A 2 -10.46 10.41 -9.31
N SER A 3 -10.23 11.60 -8.75
CA SER A 3 -9.73 11.73 -7.39
C SER A 3 -10.83 11.33 -6.41
N THR A 4 -10.50 10.53 -5.42
CA THR A 4 -11.37 10.16 -4.30
C THR A 4 -11.63 11.34 -3.36
N ILE A 5 -10.93 12.48 -3.59
CA ILE A 5 -11.02 13.67 -2.76
C ILE A 5 -12.30 14.44 -3.10
N VAL A 6 -13.15 14.62 -2.08
CA VAL A 6 -14.39 15.41 -2.13
C VAL A 6 -14.08 16.83 -1.66
N GLY A 7 -14.65 17.84 -2.32
CA GLY A 7 -14.34 19.23 -2.00
C GLY A 7 -13.11 19.75 -2.75
N MET A 8 -13.01 19.37 -4.03
CA MET A 8 -11.91 19.81 -4.92
C MET A 8 -11.62 21.32 -4.86
N THR A 9 -12.60 22.13 -4.51
CA THR A 9 -12.40 23.58 -4.33
C THR A 9 -11.42 23.87 -3.19
N SER A 10 -11.56 23.17 -2.06
CA SER A 10 -10.65 23.36 -0.91
C SER A 10 -9.25 22.81 -1.18
N LEU A 11 -9.13 21.67 -1.86
CA LEU A 11 -7.82 21.10 -2.23
C LEU A 11 -7.11 21.99 -3.25
N THR A 12 -7.81 22.43 -4.30
CA THR A 12 -7.22 23.32 -5.34
C THR A 12 -6.86 24.70 -4.79
N GLU A 13 -7.56 25.18 -3.75
CA GLU A 13 -7.21 26.44 -3.07
C GLU A 13 -5.95 26.29 -2.23
N GLN A 14 -5.78 25.15 -1.52
CA GLN A 14 -4.58 24.87 -0.72
C GLN A 14 -3.39 24.47 -1.61
N LEU A 15 -3.62 23.63 -2.60
CA LEU A 15 -2.61 23.00 -3.44
C LEU A 15 -2.92 23.25 -4.94
N PRO A 16 -2.66 24.48 -5.44
CA PRO A 16 -3.07 24.88 -6.79
C PRO A 16 -2.28 24.23 -7.92
N TYR A 17 -1.10 23.65 -7.62
CA TYR A 17 -0.26 23.03 -8.65
C TYR A 17 -0.45 21.52 -8.67
N VAL A 18 -0.72 20.98 -9.85
CA VAL A 18 -1.00 19.54 -10.04
C VAL A 18 -0.09 18.97 -11.11
N TYR A 19 0.62 17.91 -10.76
CA TYR A 19 1.49 17.15 -11.66
C TYR A 19 0.92 15.76 -11.84
N ALA A 20 0.67 15.37 -13.09
CA ALA A 20 0.07 14.08 -13.43
C ALA A 20 1.09 13.17 -14.10
N PHE A 21 1.12 11.91 -13.66
CA PHE A 21 1.88 10.81 -14.24
C PHE A 21 0.89 9.70 -14.64
N PRO A 22 0.23 9.83 -15.80
CA PRO A 22 -0.95 9.02 -16.16
C PRO A 22 -0.65 7.54 -16.33
N ASP A 23 0.58 7.20 -16.71
CA ASP A 23 0.99 5.81 -16.97
C ASP A 23 1.55 5.10 -15.73
N ALA A 24 1.70 5.81 -14.60
CA ALA A 24 2.29 5.27 -13.38
C ALA A 24 1.46 4.10 -12.82
N LEU A 25 2.11 2.94 -12.59
CA LEU A 25 1.54 1.75 -11.94
C LEU A 25 0.23 1.24 -12.61
N GLY A 26 -0.01 1.58 -13.87
CA GLY A 26 -1.25 1.23 -14.59
C GLY A 26 -2.54 1.86 -14.01
N THR A 27 -2.42 2.81 -13.08
CA THR A 27 -3.56 3.53 -12.48
C THR A 27 -3.44 5.04 -12.62
N GLY A 28 -2.22 5.54 -12.82
CA GLY A 28 -1.83 6.94 -12.78
C GLY A 28 -1.56 7.45 -11.37
N LEU A 29 -0.77 8.53 -11.29
CA LEU A 29 -0.37 9.18 -10.05
C LEU A 29 -0.53 10.69 -10.21
N LEU A 30 -1.02 11.35 -9.16
CA LEU A 30 -1.14 12.81 -9.06
C LEU A 30 -0.31 13.31 -7.88
N VAL A 31 0.40 14.42 -8.09
CA VAL A 31 1.09 15.16 -7.04
C VAL A 31 0.51 16.56 -7.02
N HIS A 32 -0.14 16.93 -5.92
CA HIS A 32 -0.66 18.27 -5.65
C HIS A 32 0.30 18.99 -4.71
N THR A 33 0.65 20.24 -4.98
CA THR A 33 1.56 21.03 -4.15
C THR A 33 1.07 22.48 -3.99
N GLU A 34 1.45 23.12 -2.88
CA GLU A 34 1.16 24.54 -2.63
C GLU A 34 2.00 25.47 -3.49
N SER A 35 3.19 25.04 -3.92
CA SER A 35 4.14 25.79 -4.73
C SER A 35 4.58 25.01 -5.97
N VAL A 36 5.11 25.73 -6.95
CA VAL A 36 5.62 25.11 -8.19
C VAL A 36 6.81 24.20 -7.87
N LEU A 37 6.77 22.97 -8.37
CA LEU A 37 7.93 22.08 -8.38
C LEU A 37 8.88 22.47 -9.50
N ASP A 38 10.17 22.48 -9.20
CA ASP A 38 11.21 22.63 -10.22
C ASP A 38 11.14 21.52 -11.25
N ASP A 39 11.48 21.83 -12.48
CA ASP A 39 11.48 20.87 -13.59
C ASP A 39 12.40 19.67 -13.29
N GLU A 40 13.53 19.88 -12.63
CA GLU A 40 14.47 18.82 -12.22
C GLU A 40 13.80 17.81 -11.26
N ILE A 41 13.02 18.30 -10.29
CA ILE A 41 12.30 17.42 -9.33
C ILE A 41 11.22 16.62 -10.07
N ARG A 42 10.46 17.28 -10.96
CA ARG A 42 9.42 16.63 -11.74
C ARG A 42 10.01 15.54 -12.65
N ASP A 43 11.12 15.81 -13.33
CA ASP A 43 11.79 14.86 -14.21
C ASP A 43 12.40 13.70 -13.41
N ARG A 44 12.93 13.97 -12.21
CA ARG A 44 13.42 12.95 -11.28
C ARG A 44 12.30 12.03 -10.80
N ILE A 45 11.13 12.57 -10.45
CA ILE A 45 9.94 11.78 -10.09
C ILE A 45 9.53 10.87 -11.25
N GLY A 46 9.40 11.41 -12.47
CA GLY A 46 9.03 10.61 -13.65
C GLY A 46 10.04 9.51 -13.96
N SER A 47 11.33 9.80 -13.86
CA SER A 47 12.40 8.83 -14.06
C SER A 47 12.39 7.73 -13.01
N PHE A 48 12.12 8.09 -11.74
CA PHE A 48 12.05 7.11 -10.66
C PHE A 48 10.81 6.21 -10.76
N ILE A 49 9.65 6.74 -11.17
CA ILE A 49 8.46 5.92 -11.45
C ILE A 49 8.80 4.85 -12.49
N HIS A 50 9.47 5.23 -13.57
CA HIS A 50 9.91 4.28 -14.60
C HIS A 50 10.89 3.24 -14.06
N GLU A 51 11.91 3.65 -13.28
CA GLU A 51 12.85 2.73 -12.61
C GLU A 51 12.12 1.74 -11.70
N TYR A 52 11.17 2.23 -10.90
CA TYR A 52 10.36 1.42 -10.00
C TYR A 52 9.61 0.30 -10.75
N GLU A 53 9.01 0.61 -11.88
CA GLU A 53 8.31 -0.37 -12.71
C GLU A 53 9.26 -1.36 -13.38
N VAL A 54 10.42 -0.92 -13.85
CA VAL A 54 11.47 -1.81 -14.41
C VAL A 54 12.00 -2.78 -13.35
N VAL A 55 11.92 -2.43 -12.07
CA VAL A 55 12.35 -3.31 -10.98
C VAL A 55 11.22 -4.24 -10.54
N LEU A 56 10.03 -3.72 -10.24
CA LEU A 56 9.00 -4.43 -9.47
C LEU A 56 7.76 -4.87 -10.27
N SER A 57 7.57 -4.41 -11.51
CA SER A 57 6.36 -4.76 -12.25
C SER A 57 6.37 -6.21 -12.74
N ARG A 58 5.40 -7.01 -12.30
CA ARG A 58 5.19 -8.37 -12.83
C ARG A 58 4.58 -8.40 -14.24
N PHE A 59 4.08 -7.27 -14.72
CA PHE A 59 3.52 -7.11 -16.07
C PHE A 59 4.57 -6.83 -17.13
N ARG A 60 5.85 -6.74 -16.73
CA ARG A 60 6.99 -6.49 -17.61
C ARG A 60 7.93 -7.69 -17.60
N ASP A 61 8.22 -8.24 -18.77
CA ASP A 61 9.17 -9.36 -18.89
C ASP A 61 10.64 -8.94 -18.65
N ASP A 62 10.94 -7.66 -18.88
CA ASP A 62 12.27 -7.08 -18.67
C ASP A 62 12.54 -6.64 -17.22
N SER A 63 11.53 -6.65 -16.35
CA SER A 63 11.69 -6.33 -14.94
C SER A 63 12.49 -7.39 -14.18
N ILE A 64 13.01 -7.06 -12.99
CA ILE A 64 13.66 -8.06 -12.13
C ILE A 64 12.62 -9.15 -11.74
N VAL A 65 11.42 -8.76 -11.36
CA VAL A 65 10.32 -9.68 -11.02
C VAL A 65 9.92 -10.56 -12.22
N GLY A 66 9.84 -9.99 -13.43
CA GLY A 66 9.56 -10.76 -14.65
C GLY A 66 10.64 -11.82 -14.95
N ARG A 67 11.92 -11.46 -14.74
CA ARG A 67 13.02 -12.42 -14.87
C ARG A 67 12.99 -13.53 -13.82
N MET A 68 12.58 -13.24 -12.58
CA MET A 68 12.39 -14.27 -11.53
C MET A 68 11.33 -15.28 -11.93
N ARG A 69 10.22 -14.84 -12.50
CA ARG A 69 9.12 -15.69 -12.99
C ARG A 69 9.58 -16.68 -14.05
N THR A 70 10.49 -16.29 -14.93
CA THR A 70 10.93 -17.11 -16.06
C THR A 70 12.21 -17.91 -15.81
N ALA A 71 12.82 -17.78 -14.64
CA ALA A 71 14.07 -18.42 -14.25
C ALA A 71 13.84 -19.92 -13.89
N ALA A 72 13.82 -20.80 -14.88
CA ALA A 72 13.50 -22.22 -14.72
C ALA A 72 14.35 -22.95 -13.66
N HIS A 73 15.57 -22.48 -13.41
CA HIS A 73 16.51 -23.06 -12.42
C HIS A 73 16.74 -22.12 -11.24
N GLY A 74 15.86 -21.10 -11.06
CA GLY A 74 16.10 -20.06 -10.11
C GLY A 74 17.26 -19.15 -10.45
N GLY A 75 17.78 -18.42 -9.47
CA GLY A 75 18.89 -17.51 -9.67
C GLY A 75 19.12 -16.59 -8.49
N THR A 76 20.05 -15.67 -8.66
CA THR A 76 20.33 -14.57 -7.75
C THR A 76 19.89 -13.26 -8.42
N PHE A 77 19.08 -12.47 -7.74
CA PHE A 77 18.45 -11.26 -8.26
C PHE A 77 18.73 -10.09 -7.33
N ASP A 78 19.51 -9.15 -7.78
CA ASP A 78 19.88 -7.96 -7.02
C ASP A 78 18.87 -6.85 -7.28
N PHE A 79 18.20 -6.41 -6.21
CA PHE A 79 17.31 -5.26 -6.22
C PHE A 79 18.03 -4.02 -5.69
N PRO A 80 17.61 -2.81 -6.07
CA PRO A 80 18.13 -1.58 -5.49
C PRO A 80 17.92 -1.52 -3.97
N ASP A 81 18.78 -0.77 -3.28
CA ASP A 81 18.74 -0.63 -1.82
C ASP A 81 17.37 -0.13 -1.30
N TRP A 82 16.71 0.71 -2.09
CA TRP A 82 15.38 1.21 -1.73
C TRP A 82 14.31 0.11 -1.65
N ALA A 83 14.50 -1.09 -2.22
CA ALA A 83 13.53 -2.18 -2.10
C ALA A 83 13.49 -2.85 -0.71
N SER A 84 14.51 -2.61 0.13
CA SER A 84 14.65 -3.24 1.45
C SER A 84 13.43 -3.02 2.37
N GLY A 85 12.88 -1.80 2.38
CA GLY A 85 11.71 -1.45 3.19
C GLY A 85 10.45 -2.22 2.78
N LEU A 86 10.24 -2.40 1.47
CA LEU A 86 9.13 -3.18 0.93
C LEU A 86 9.21 -4.65 1.36
N PHE A 87 10.38 -5.28 1.19
CA PHE A 87 10.59 -6.67 1.59
C PHE A 87 10.40 -6.88 3.08
N GLY A 88 10.93 -5.96 3.91
CA GLY A 88 10.75 -6.02 5.35
C GLY A 88 9.30 -5.88 5.80
N LEU A 89 8.48 -5.10 5.08
CA LEU A 89 7.04 -5.03 5.36
C LEU A 89 6.33 -6.33 4.98
N TYR A 90 6.67 -6.94 3.84
CA TYR A 90 6.09 -8.24 3.47
C TYR A 90 6.43 -9.35 4.46
N ASP A 91 7.66 -9.39 5.03
CA ASP A 91 8.00 -10.32 6.11
C ASP A 91 7.05 -10.16 7.31
N ARG A 92 6.78 -8.92 7.69
CA ARG A 92 5.88 -8.61 8.82
C ARG A 92 4.41 -8.90 8.51
N LEU A 93 3.94 -8.57 7.32
CA LEU A 93 2.56 -8.86 6.90
C LEU A 93 2.31 -10.36 6.80
N LEU A 94 3.23 -11.11 6.19
CA LEU A 94 3.16 -12.56 6.10
C LEU A 94 3.01 -13.18 7.51
N ALA A 95 3.84 -12.73 8.47
CA ALA A 95 3.78 -13.21 9.85
C ALA A 95 2.49 -12.78 10.57
N ALA A 96 2.03 -11.54 10.39
CA ALA A 96 0.84 -11.01 11.06
C ALA A 96 -0.49 -11.58 10.51
N THR A 97 -0.47 -12.11 9.29
CA THR A 97 -1.64 -12.69 8.60
C THR A 97 -1.59 -14.21 8.51
N ASP A 98 -0.63 -14.86 9.21
CA ASP A 98 -0.41 -16.31 9.14
C ASP A 98 -0.27 -16.84 7.70
N GLY A 99 0.36 -16.04 6.81
CA GLY A 99 0.60 -16.38 5.42
C GLY A 99 -0.49 -15.96 4.43
N ALA A 100 -1.57 -15.32 4.86
CA ALA A 100 -2.64 -14.89 3.97
C ALA A 100 -2.24 -13.73 3.04
N ILE A 101 -1.23 -12.95 3.41
CA ILE A 101 -0.56 -11.96 2.55
C ILE A 101 0.85 -12.44 2.24
N ASP A 102 1.09 -12.81 0.99
CA ASP A 102 2.35 -13.36 0.50
C ASP A 102 2.60 -12.83 -0.93
N PRO A 103 3.75 -12.20 -1.21
CA PRO A 103 4.02 -11.66 -2.54
C PRO A 103 4.14 -12.74 -3.63
N CYS A 104 4.33 -14.02 -3.28
CA CYS A 104 4.33 -15.11 -4.25
C CYS A 104 2.95 -15.40 -4.85
N VAL A 105 1.89 -14.72 -4.39
CA VAL A 105 0.51 -14.78 -4.95
C VAL A 105 0.43 -14.40 -6.43
N GLY A 106 1.51 -13.84 -7.00
CA GLY A 106 1.60 -13.51 -8.42
C GLY A 106 1.32 -14.67 -9.35
N GLU A 107 1.69 -15.90 -8.96
CA GLU A 107 1.36 -17.11 -9.72
C GLU A 107 -0.15 -17.40 -9.73
N ASP A 108 -0.81 -17.24 -8.58
CA ASP A 108 -2.26 -17.46 -8.46
C ASP A 108 -3.03 -16.43 -9.30
N LEU A 109 -2.61 -15.16 -9.28
CA LEU A 109 -3.19 -14.09 -10.11
C LEU A 109 -3.08 -14.42 -11.60
N ILE A 110 -1.92 -14.93 -12.06
CA ILE A 110 -1.71 -15.36 -13.45
C ILE A 110 -2.62 -16.53 -13.80
N ARG A 111 -2.73 -17.56 -12.94
CA ARG A 111 -3.61 -18.72 -13.13
C ARG A 111 -5.09 -18.32 -13.22
N LEU A 112 -5.50 -17.33 -12.47
CA LEU A 112 -6.86 -16.77 -12.49
C LEU A 112 -7.10 -15.81 -13.66
N GLY A 113 -6.10 -15.56 -14.52
CA GLY A 113 -6.22 -14.74 -15.73
C GLY A 113 -5.88 -13.25 -15.54
N TYR A 114 -5.36 -12.88 -14.37
CA TYR A 114 -4.83 -11.55 -14.19
C TYR A 114 -3.33 -11.55 -14.51
N ASP A 115 -3.03 -11.90 -15.75
CA ASP A 115 -1.70 -12.02 -16.34
C ASP A 115 -1.21 -10.69 -16.96
N GLU A 116 -0.04 -10.71 -17.60
CA GLU A 116 0.57 -9.57 -18.25
C GLU A 116 -0.22 -9.04 -19.45
N SER A 117 -1.07 -9.88 -20.05
CA SER A 117 -1.93 -9.52 -21.17
C SER A 117 -3.34 -9.09 -20.75
N TYR A 118 -3.65 -9.18 -19.45
CA TYR A 118 -5.00 -9.00 -18.90
C TYR A 118 -6.01 -9.92 -19.63
N SER A 119 -5.65 -11.20 -19.79
CA SER A 119 -6.46 -12.16 -20.52
C SER A 119 -7.83 -12.38 -19.88
N PHE A 120 -7.90 -12.22 -18.53
CA PHE A 120 -9.08 -12.50 -17.70
C PHE A 120 -9.67 -13.90 -17.96
N ALA A 121 -8.80 -14.82 -18.35
CA ALA A 121 -9.15 -16.21 -18.65
C ALA A 121 -8.41 -17.12 -17.63
N ALA A 122 -9.16 -17.62 -16.66
CA ALA A 122 -8.61 -18.57 -15.70
C ALA A 122 -8.21 -19.88 -16.39
N THR A 123 -7.09 -20.49 -15.95
CA THR A 123 -6.71 -21.82 -16.42
C THR A 123 -7.72 -22.86 -15.91
N PRO A 124 -7.99 -23.95 -16.66
CA PRO A 124 -9.02 -24.93 -16.28
C PRO A 124 -8.81 -25.59 -14.91
N ASP A 125 -7.57 -25.63 -14.44
CA ASP A 125 -7.14 -26.27 -13.19
C ASP A 125 -6.70 -25.23 -12.13
N ALA A 126 -7.06 -23.96 -12.29
CA ALA A 126 -6.60 -22.88 -11.44
C ALA A 126 -6.83 -23.16 -9.96
N ALA A 127 -8.04 -23.58 -9.58
CA ALA A 127 -8.39 -23.84 -8.17
C ALA A 127 -7.65 -25.05 -7.57
N GLU A 128 -7.24 -26.03 -8.39
CA GLU A 128 -6.53 -27.23 -7.94
C GLU A 128 -5.05 -26.95 -7.67
N HIS A 129 -4.51 -25.85 -8.22
CA HIS A 129 -3.08 -25.50 -8.15
C HIS A 129 -2.83 -24.14 -7.51
N ALA A 130 -3.87 -23.39 -7.14
CA ALA A 130 -3.75 -22.10 -6.50
C ALA A 130 -3.40 -22.23 -5.02
N GLY A 131 -2.65 -21.25 -4.52
CA GLY A 131 -2.31 -21.10 -3.12
C GLY A 131 -1.16 -21.98 -2.60
N ALA A 132 -0.66 -21.58 -1.45
CA ALA A 132 0.41 -22.28 -0.75
C ALA A 132 0.03 -23.73 -0.40
N ILE A 133 -1.25 -23.99 -0.11
CA ILE A 133 -1.76 -25.34 0.22
C ILE A 133 -1.63 -26.34 -0.94
N HIS A 134 -1.52 -25.88 -2.17
CA HIS A 134 -1.32 -26.73 -3.35
C HIS A 134 0.11 -26.66 -3.90
N GLY A 135 1.06 -26.13 -3.10
CA GLY A 135 2.48 -26.16 -3.43
C GLY A 135 2.98 -24.97 -4.26
N ARG A 136 2.21 -23.89 -4.37
CA ARG A 136 2.73 -22.61 -4.88
C ARG A 136 3.88 -22.15 -3.98
N ALA A 137 4.92 -21.54 -4.55
CA ALA A 137 6.04 -20.97 -3.82
C ALA A 137 5.58 -20.01 -2.71
N VAL A 138 6.26 -20.02 -1.56
CA VAL A 138 5.99 -19.18 -0.39
C VAL A 138 7.19 -18.29 -0.11
N TRP A 139 6.95 -17.00 0.13
CA TRP A 139 7.99 -15.99 0.36
C TRP A 139 9.01 -16.40 1.42
N SER A 140 8.57 -16.88 2.57
CA SER A 140 9.47 -17.26 3.67
C SER A 140 10.20 -18.58 3.48
N ALA A 141 9.77 -19.45 2.55
CA ALA A 141 10.31 -20.79 2.37
C ALA A 141 11.10 -20.95 1.06
N ASP A 142 10.67 -20.26 -0.01
CA ASP A 142 11.20 -20.47 -1.35
C ASP A 142 12.00 -19.29 -1.88
N VAL A 143 12.02 -18.16 -1.15
CA VAL A 143 12.81 -16.96 -1.48
C VAL A 143 13.78 -16.68 -0.35
N GLU A 144 15.06 -17.01 -0.56
CA GLU A 144 16.14 -16.69 0.38
C GLU A 144 16.55 -15.22 0.20
N ARG A 145 16.57 -14.43 1.27
CA ARG A 145 16.86 -13.00 1.21
C ARG A 145 18.16 -12.62 1.92
N HIS A 146 19.02 -11.90 1.23
CA HIS A 146 20.25 -11.28 1.74
C HIS A 146 20.23 -9.77 1.50
N GLY A 147 19.65 -9.01 2.45
CA GLY A 147 19.40 -7.58 2.23
C GLY A 147 18.38 -7.35 1.14
N THR A 148 18.81 -6.81 -0.01
CA THR A 148 18.00 -6.61 -1.22
C THR A 148 18.29 -7.63 -2.32
N THR A 149 19.17 -8.59 -2.09
CA THR A 149 19.40 -9.72 -3.00
C THR A 149 18.44 -10.85 -2.67
N LEU A 150 17.67 -11.32 -3.65
CA LEU A 150 16.79 -12.47 -3.55
C LEU A 150 17.40 -13.66 -4.30
N VAL A 151 17.36 -14.83 -3.67
CA VAL A 151 17.85 -16.09 -4.27
C VAL A 151 16.71 -17.10 -4.30
N THR A 152 16.47 -17.71 -5.47
CA THR A 152 15.46 -18.75 -5.66
C THR A 152 16.06 -19.99 -6.28
N ARG A 153 15.41 -21.14 -6.09
CA ARG A 153 15.85 -22.43 -6.66
C ARG A 153 15.03 -22.86 -7.89
N GLY A 154 14.00 -22.11 -8.20
CA GLY A 154 13.10 -22.30 -9.33
C GLY A 154 12.42 -21.01 -9.68
N PRO A 155 11.47 -21.02 -10.63
CA PRO A 155 10.70 -19.83 -10.98
C PRO A 155 9.82 -19.41 -9.82
N VAL A 156 9.76 -18.12 -9.55
CA VAL A 156 8.88 -17.51 -8.55
C VAL A 156 8.21 -16.28 -9.16
N ALA A 157 6.88 -16.26 -9.17
CA ALA A 157 6.10 -15.13 -9.66
C ALA A 157 5.70 -14.24 -8.47
N LEU A 158 6.41 -13.13 -8.30
CA LEU A 158 6.12 -12.15 -7.26
C LEU A 158 5.09 -11.13 -7.75
N ASP A 159 4.17 -10.73 -6.86
CA ASP A 159 3.29 -9.57 -7.00
C ASP A 159 3.39 -8.70 -5.74
N PHE A 160 3.82 -7.48 -5.92
CA PHE A 160 3.91 -6.51 -4.83
C PHE A 160 2.69 -5.59 -4.75
N GLY A 161 1.58 -5.93 -5.40
CA GLY A 161 0.38 -5.10 -5.52
C GLY A 161 -0.29 -4.75 -4.20
N ALA A 162 -0.10 -5.55 -3.14
CA ALA A 162 -0.69 -5.27 -1.82
C ALA A 162 -0.08 -4.04 -1.10
N CYS A 163 1.19 -3.71 -1.39
CA CYS A 163 1.90 -2.60 -0.73
C CYS A 163 2.61 -1.68 -1.72
N GLY A 164 2.75 -2.10 -2.97
CA GLY A 164 3.68 -1.47 -3.91
C GLY A 164 3.26 -0.06 -4.34
N LYS A 165 1.97 0.23 -4.41
CA LYS A 165 1.51 1.58 -4.74
C LYS A 165 1.85 2.56 -3.62
N GLY A 166 1.51 2.17 -2.38
CA GLY A 166 1.87 2.93 -1.20
C GLY A 166 3.37 3.12 -1.03
N TYR A 167 4.16 2.09 -1.40
CA TYR A 167 5.61 2.19 -1.31
C TYR A 167 6.21 3.21 -2.28
N LEU A 168 5.74 3.26 -3.50
CA LEU A 168 6.13 4.30 -4.43
C LEU A 168 5.79 5.69 -3.89
N VAL A 169 4.59 5.88 -3.31
CA VAL A 169 4.17 7.16 -2.72
C VAL A 169 5.12 7.60 -1.62
N ASP A 170 5.51 6.71 -0.70
CA ASP A 170 6.45 7.02 0.38
C ASP A 170 7.84 7.42 -0.16
N LEU A 171 8.34 6.72 -1.18
CA LEU A 171 9.62 7.05 -1.82
C LEU A 171 9.59 8.41 -2.53
N LEU A 172 8.49 8.72 -3.22
CA LEU A 172 8.31 10.03 -3.86
C LEU A 172 8.18 11.16 -2.83
N ALA A 173 7.53 10.92 -1.69
CA ALA A 173 7.46 11.87 -0.60
C ALA A 173 8.83 12.25 -0.04
N GLY A 174 9.75 11.27 0.07
CA GLY A 174 11.15 11.50 0.40
C GLY A 174 11.83 12.47 -0.59
N MET A 175 11.53 12.33 -1.89
CA MET A 175 12.09 13.24 -2.90
C MET A 175 11.56 14.68 -2.79
N LEU A 176 10.31 14.87 -2.35
CA LEU A 176 9.74 16.19 -2.12
C LEU A 176 10.31 16.84 -0.84
N GLY A 177 10.54 16.06 0.23
CA GLY A 177 11.09 16.56 1.48
C GLY A 177 12.58 16.91 1.41
N ASP A 178 13.37 16.07 0.75
CA ASP A 178 14.84 16.16 0.78
C ASP A 178 15.47 17.10 -0.27
N GLY A 179 14.72 17.62 -1.22
CA GLY A 179 15.36 18.23 -2.37
C GLY A 179 14.61 19.30 -3.15
N ALA A 180 13.48 19.74 -2.68
CA ALA A 180 12.69 20.75 -3.40
C ALA A 180 13.29 22.16 -3.38
N GLY A 181 14.50 22.34 -2.80
CA GLY A 181 15.14 23.66 -2.72
C GLY A 181 14.39 24.66 -1.80
N HIS A 182 13.31 24.22 -1.16
CA HIS A 182 12.51 25.02 -0.26
C HIS A 182 13.07 24.96 1.16
N PRO A 183 13.21 26.10 1.86
CA PRO A 183 13.72 26.15 3.23
C PRO A 183 12.73 25.61 4.29
N GLN A 184 11.50 25.27 3.90
CA GLN A 184 10.43 24.76 4.73
C GLN A 184 9.77 23.55 4.06
N PRO A 185 9.20 22.60 4.82
CA PRO A 185 8.37 21.55 4.26
C PRO A 185 7.23 22.16 3.45
N ILE A 186 7.09 21.75 2.20
CA ILE A 186 5.97 22.18 1.35
C ILE A 186 4.73 21.35 1.70
N GLN A 187 3.54 21.96 1.58
CA GLN A 187 2.30 21.20 1.64
C GLN A 187 2.10 20.44 0.34
N TYR A 188 1.68 19.19 0.44
CA TYR A 188 1.41 18.35 -0.72
C TYR A 188 0.41 17.22 -0.43
N VAL A 189 -0.17 16.70 -1.50
CA VAL A 189 -0.89 15.42 -1.52
C VAL A 189 -0.37 14.60 -2.69
N ILE A 190 0.00 13.35 -2.43
CA ILE A 190 0.31 12.37 -3.47
C ILE A 190 -0.84 11.37 -3.50
N ASP A 191 -1.44 11.14 -4.69
CA ASP A 191 -2.54 10.20 -4.92
C ASP A 191 -2.14 9.18 -5.99
N ALA A 192 -1.94 7.92 -5.59
CA ALA A 192 -1.66 6.79 -6.47
C ALA A 192 -2.90 5.89 -6.63
N GLY A 193 -4.00 6.46 -7.13
CA GLY A 193 -5.22 5.71 -7.42
C GLY A 193 -6.03 5.32 -6.19
N GLY A 194 -5.98 6.12 -5.13
CA GLY A 194 -6.68 5.91 -3.85
C GLY A 194 -5.75 5.57 -2.69
N ASP A 195 -4.44 5.48 -2.94
CA ASP A 195 -3.42 5.42 -1.90
C ASP A 195 -2.79 6.80 -1.76
N LEU A 196 -3.11 7.47 -0.65
CA LEU A 196 -2.84 8.89 -0.45
C LEU A 196 -1.83 9.10 0.67
N LEU A 197 -0.88 10.01 0.41
CA LEU A 197 -0.13 10.70 1.46
C LEU A 197 -0.58 12.15 1.50
N VAL A 198 -1.00 12.60 2.67
CA VAL A 198 -1.48 13.96 2.91
C VAL A 198 -0.53 14.68 3.84
N HIS A 199 -0.10 15.86 3.44
CA HIS A 199 0.70 16.79 4.23
C HIS A 199 0.21 18.22 3.99
N THR A 200 -0.82 18.65 4.72
CA THR A 200 -1.51 19.94 4.58
C THR A 200 -1.76 20.58 5.93
N ASP A 201 -1.82 21.90 5.98
CA ASP A 201 -2.14 22.62 7.22
C ASP A 201 -3.61 22.43 7.62
N GLU A 202 -4.51 22.50 6.62
CA GLU A 202 -5.94 22.29 6.83
C GLU A 202 -6.36 20.90 6.35
N PRO A 203 -7.28 20.23 7.05
CA PRO A 203 -7.75 18.90 6.64
C PRO A 203 -8.38 18.90 5.25
N ILE A 204 -8.13 17.82 4.51
CA ILE A 204 -8.87 17.52 3.28
C ILE A 204 -9.93 16.46 3.56
N THR A 205 -11.06 16.54 2.85
CA THR A 205 -12.13 15.55 2.94
C THR A 205 -11.97 14.51 1.83
N ILE A 206 -11.94 13.24 2.20
CA ILE A 206 -11.83 12.10 1.30
C ILE A 206 -13.12 11.29 1.37
N ALA A 207 -13.71 10.94 0.21
CA ALA A 207 -14.87 10.08 0.14
C ALA A 207 -14.50 8.62 0.36
N LEU A 208 -15.30 7.91 1.16
CA LEU A 208 -15.33 6.45 1.18
C LEU A 208 -16.22 6.01 0.01
N GLU A 209 -15.61 5.63 -1.12
CA GLU A 209 -16.35 5.26 -2.34
C GLU A 209 -17.21 4.03 -2.12
N GLU A 210 -18.42 4.02 -2.66
CA GLU A 210 -19.27 2.85 -2.68
C GLU A 210 -18.75 1.82 -3.69
N ASP A 211 -18.58 0.57 -3.25
CA ASP A 211 -18.03 -0.52 -4.06
C ASP A 211 -18.84 -0.82 -5.33
N ARG A 212 -20.18 -0.65 -5.29
CA ARG A 212 -21.08 -0.92 -6.41
C ARG A 212 -21.26 0.26 -7.36
N ASN A 213 -21.07 1.47 -6.86
CA ASN A 213 -21.19 2.69 -7.63
C ASN A 213 -20.14 3.73 -7.17
N PRO A 214 -18.97 3.77 -7.78
CA PRO A 214 -17.90 4.70 -7.40
C PRO A 214 -18.24 6.19 -7.55
N ALA A 215 -19.42 6.52 -8.09
CA ALA A 215 -19.93 7.90 -8.12
C ALA A 215 -20.57 8.32 -6.79
N ASN A 216 -20.88 7.33 -5.92
CA ASN A 216 -21.44 7.54 -4.60
C ASN A 216 -20.38 7.36 -3.52
N ALA A 217 -20.63 7.96 -2.35
CA ALA A 217 -19.86 7.73 -1.14
C ALA A 217 -20.73 7.08 -0.07
N VAL A 218 -20.15 6.19 0.73
CA VAL A 218 -20.78 5.59 1.91
C VAL A 218 -20.37 6.28 3.20
N GLY A 219 -19.43 7.21 3.13
CA GLY A 219 -18.91 7.97 4.26
C GLY A 219 -17.84 8.95 3.83
N THR A 220 -17.20 9.61 4.80
CA THR A 220 -16.08 10.52 4.59
C THR A 220 -15.02 10.39 5.67
N VAL A 221 -13.80 10.80 5.33
CA VAL A 221 -12.65 10.95 6.22
C VAL A 221 -12.13 12.37 6.10
N GLU A 222 -11.62 12.92 7.20
CA GLU A 222 -10.89 14.20 7.23
C GLU A 222 -9.47 13.95 7.73
N ILE A 223 -8.47 14.35 6.94
CA ILE A 223 -7.06 14.14 7.25
C ILE A 223 -6.22 15.32 6.76
N SER A 224 -5.26 15.77 7.58
CA SER A 224 -4.28 16.80 7.24
C SER A 224 -2.86 16.23 7.14
N HIS A 225 -2.54 15.22 7.96
CA HIS A 225 -1.21 14.60 8.00
C HIS A 225 -1.33 13.09 8.12
N GLY A 226 -0.67 12.35 7.24
CA GLY A 226 -0.59 10.89 7.25
C GLY A 226 -1.04 10.23 5.97
N ALA A 227 -1.18 8.90 6.04
CA ALA A 227 -1.58 8.07 4.93
C ALA A 227 -3.06 7.66 5.03
N PHE A 228 -3.69 7.54 3.88
CA PHE A 228 -5.02 6.97 3.72
C PHE A 228 -5.05 6.09 2.49
N CYS A 229 -5.40 4.82 2.65
CA CYS A 229 -5.45 3.85 1.56
C CYS A 229 -6.78 3.10 1.57
N ALA A 230 -7.24 2.73 0.38
CA ALA A 230 -8.47 1.99 0.16
C ALA A 230 -8.25 0.76 -0.71
N SER A 231 -8.83 -0.37 -0.34
CA SER A 231 -8.87 -1.58 -1.16
C SER A 231 -10.31 -2.00 -1.42
N SER A 232 -10.60 -2.35 -2.69
CA SER A 232 -11.89 -2.87 -3.12
C SER A 232 -11.73 -3.68 -4.41
N PRO A 233 -12.50 -4.76 -4.61
CA PRO A 233 -12.53 -5.49 -5.87
C PRO A 233 -13.19 -4.71 -7.01
N SER A 234 -13.92 -3.64 -6.72
CA SER A 234 -14.81 -2.92 -7.65
C SER A 234 -14.16 -2.48 -8.97
N ARG A 235 -12.86 -2.18 -8.97
CA ARG A 235 -12.13 -1.70 -10.17
C ARG A 235 -11.43 -2.81 -10.95
N ARG A 236 -11.21 -3.99 -10.34
CA ARG A 236 -10.44 -5.10 -10.93
C ARG A 236 -11.13 -6.43 -10.62
N HIS A 237 -12.20 -6.70 -11.36
CA HIS A 237 -12.96 -7.95 -11.30
C HIS A 237 -13.27 -8.43 -12.69
N TRP A 238 -13.44 -9.74 -12.83
CA TRP A 238 -13.79 -10.42 -14.08
C TRP A 238 -14.59 -11.67 -13.78
N SER A 239 -15.06 -12.36 -14.81
CA SER A 239 -15.75 -13.64 -14.65
C SER A 239 -14.96 -14.73 -15.36
N ASP A 240 -14.85 -15.92 -14.74
CA ASP A 240 -14.32 -17.08 -15.43
C ASP A 240 -15.32 -17.64 -16.47
N ALA A 241 -14.92 -18.68 -17.22
CA ALA A 241 -15.76 -19.32 -18.23
C ALA A 241 -17.01 -20.00 -17.64
N ALA A 242 -17.03 -20.31 -16.36
CA ALA A 242 -18.17 -20.88 -15.64
C ALA A 242 -19.10 -19.81 -15.04
N GLY A 243 -18.71 -18.54 -15.10
CA GLY A 243 -19.46 -17.39 -14.59
C GLY A 243 -19.16 -17.04 -13.12
N HIS A 244 -18.15 -17.65 -12.50
CA HIS A 244 -17.71 -17.26 -11.17
C HIS A 244 -17.06 -15.88 -11.23
N GLN A 245 -17.37 -15.04 -10.25
CA GLN A 245 -16.76 -13.72 -10.13
C GLN A 245 -15.37 -13.85 -9.51
N LEU A 246 -14.39 -13.27 -10.16
CA LEU A 246 -13.01 -13.25 -9.74
C LEU A 246 -12.54 -11.81 -9.56
N HIS A 247 -11.59 -11.60 -8.68
CA HIS A 247 -10.91 -10.32 -8.49
C HIS A 247 -9.49 -10.52 -7.96
N HIS A 248 -8.72 -9.44 -7.86
CA HIS A 248 -7.30 -9.48 -7.55
C HIS A 248 -6.97 -9.57 -6.05
N LEU A 249 -7.94 -9.46 -5.14
CA LEU A 249 -7.72 -9.55 -3.70
C LEU A 249 -7.87 -11.01 -3.26
N LEU A 250 -6.74 -11.69 -3.14
CA LEU A 250 -6.68 -13.13 -2.87
C LEU A 250 -6.24 -13.42 -1.44
N ASN A 251 -6.70 -14.55 -0.91
CA ASN A 251 -6.04 -15.18 0.23
C ASN A 251 -4.89 -16.04 -0.30
N ALA A 252 -3.64 -15.69 0.03
CA ALA A 252 -2.47 -16.39 -0.49
C ALA A 252 -2.34 -17.84 0.02
N ILE A 253 -3.10 -18.27 1.03
CA ILE A 253 -3.08 -19.64 1.53
C ILE A 253 -3.74 -20.57 0.52
N ASP A 254 -4.93 -20.24 0.03
CA ASP A 254 -5.69 -21.03 -0.95
C ASP A 254 -5.64 -20.46 -2.37
N GLY A 255 -5.12 -19.25 -2.54
CA GLY A 255 -4.98 -18.56 -3.83
C GLY A 255 -6.29 -18.07 -4.44
N LEU A 256 -7.38 -18.01 -3.65
CA LEU A 256 -8.71 -17.66 -4.15
C LEU A 256 -9.13 -16.24 -3.73
N PRO A 257 -10.03 -15.59 -4.51
CA PRO A 257 -10.63 -14.31 -4.14
C PRO A 257 -11.40 -14.37 -2.82
N VAL A 258 -11.39 -13.28 -2.06
CA VAL A 258 -12.10 -13.15 -0.79
C VAL A 258 -13.40 -12.38 -0.99
N ASP A 259 -14.56 -13.03 -0.81
CA ASP A 259 -15.87 -12.48 -1.14
C ASP A 259 -16.63 -11.85 0.04
N ASP A 260 -16.13 -12.00 1.28
CA ASP A 260 -16.84 -11.53 2.49
C ASP A 260 -16.73 -10.03 2.74
N VAL A 261 -15.73 -9.37 2.14
CA VAL A 261 -15.42 -7.95 2.31
C VAL A 261 -15.63 -7.21 0.98
N ALA A 262 -16.38 -6.11 1.02
CA ALA A 262 -16.64 -5.28 -0.16
C ALA A 262 -15.62 -4.14 -0.33
N ALA A 263 -15.22 -3.53 0.78
CA ALA A 263 -14.21 -2.47 0.77
C ALA A 263 -13.58 -2.28 2.16
N THR A 264 -12.34 -1.84 2.18
CA THR A 264 -11.59 -1.47 3.38
C THR A 264 -10.93 -0.13 3.20
N TRP A 265 -10.81 0.61 4.29
CA TRP A 265 -10.09 1.88 4.35
C TRP A 265 -9.20 1.87 5.57
N VAL A 266 -7.96 2.32 5.38
CA VAL A 266 -6.95 2.38 6.45
C VAL A 266 -6.36 3.77 6.52
N ALA A 267 -6.29 4.31 7.73
CA ALA A 267 -5.58 5.54 8.05
C ALA A 267 -4.38 5.24 8.96
N VAL A 268 -3.21 5.76 8.59
CA VAL A 268 -1.99 5.75 9.40
C VAL A 268 -1.57 7.21 9.59
N THR A 269 -1.84 7.74 10.78
CA THR A 269 -1.47 9.09 11.15
C THR A 269 -0.24 9.08 12.05
N PRO A 270 0.65 10.09 11.95
CA PRO A 270 1.74 10.23 12.93
C PRO A 270 1.17 10.25 14.34
N PRO A 271 1.87 9.68 15.33
CA PRO A 271 1.45 9.82 16.71
C PRO A 271 1.31 11.31 17.04
N SER A 272 0.14 11.70 17.56
CA SER A 272 -0.13 13.09 17.96
C SER A 272 0.97 13.53 18.92
N SER A 273 1.86 14.41 18.46
CA SER A 273 2.85 15.03 19.35
C SER A 273 2.08 15.96 20.27
N THR A 274 1.65 15.43 21.41
CA THR A 274 1.21 16.26 22.52
C THR A 274 2.41 17.11 22.89
N ILE A 275 2.44 18.37 22.45
CA ILE A 275 3.40 19.37 22.90
C ILE A 275 3.12 19.57 24.38
N THR A 276 3.75 18.73 25.21
CA THR A 276 3.84 18.98 26.64
C THR A 276 4.85 20.12 26.75
N THR A 277 4.38 21.37 26.77
CA THR A 277 5.16 22.51 27.23
C THR A 277 5.57 22.24 28.66
N LYS A 278 6.73 21.58 28.82
CA LYS A 278 7.42 21.54 30.11
C LYS A 278 7.89 22.96 30.40
N THR A 279 7.11 23.68 31.19
CA THR A 279 7.59 24.86 31.91
C THR A 279 8.79 24.39 32.76
N SER A 280 9.98 24.76 32.34
CA SER A 280 11.21 24.46 33.08
C SER A 280 11.26 25.33 34.31
N THR A 281 10.92 24.79 35.48
CA THR A 281 11.39 25.25 36.77
C THR A 281 12.72 24.58 37.06
N HIS A 282 13.75 25.38 37.24
CA HIS A 282 15.09 24.98 37.65
C HIS A 282 15.07 24.12 38.93
N GLY A 283 15.77 22.99 38.90
CA GLY A 283 16.07 22.18 40.08
C GLY A 283 17.11 21.09 39.73
N SER A 284 18.26 21.23 40.34
CA SER A 284 19.52 20.52 40.14
C SER A 284 19.50 19.02 40.43
N ASN A 285 20.39 18.30 39.71
CA ASN A 285 21.15 17.06 40.07
C ASN A 285 20.38 15.77 40.42
N ALA A 286 20.56 14.76 39.55
CA ALA A 286 21.24 13.50 39.96
C ALA A 286 21.34 12.56 38.74
N SER A 287 22.56 12.03 38.56
CA SER A 287 22.90 10.94 37.64
C SER A 287 22.18 9.65 38.04
N THR A 288 21.63 8.90 37.08
CA THR A 288 21.57 7.43 37.18
C THR A 288 21.45 6.79 35.79
N THR A 289 22.33 5.89 35.58
CA THR A 289 22.55 4.83 34.61
C THR A 289 21.37 4.41 33.73
N ALA A 290 21.76 4.26 32.47
CA ALA A 290 21.04 3.63 31.38
C ALA A 290 20.49 2.23 31.72
N ASN A 291 19.23 1.98 31.35
CA ASN A 291 18.80 0.67 30.89
C ASN A 291 18.31 0.82 29.44
N ARG A 292 18.99 0.13 28.56
CA ARG A 292 18.65 -0.09 27.18
C ARG A 292 17.68 -1.26 27.08
N ASP A 293 16.98 -1.24 25.95
CA ASP A 293 16.36 -2.36 25.26
C ASP A 293 14.94 -2.73 25.70
N THR A 294 13.98 -2.02 25.10
CA THR A 294 12.78 -2.65 24.54
C THR A 294 12.62 -2.15 23.10
N ASP A 295 12.57 -3.10 22.21
CA ASP A 295 12.59 -3.02 20.76
C ASP A 295 11.40 -2.17 20.25
N ASP A 296 11.64 -0.89 19.93
CA ASP A 296 10.65 0.05 19.37
C ASP A 296 10.66 0.05 17.82
N SER A 297 11.13 -1.06 17.22
CA SER A 297 11.28 -1.20 15.77
C SER A 297 9.95 -1.10 15.00
N SER A 298 8.81 -1.44 15.64
CA SER A 298 7.50 -1.38 15.00
C SER A 298 7.00 0.06 14.76
N ASN A 299 7.26 0.95 15.73
CA ASN A 299 6.84 2.35 15.63
C ASN A 299 7.72 3.16 14.66
N THR A 300 9.01 2.79 14.56
CA THR A 300 9.97 3.46 13.68
C THR A 300 9.66 3.19 12.19
N VAL A 301 9.21 1.97 11.84
CA VAL A 301 8.86 1.63 10.45
C VAL A 301 7.59 2.35 9.99
N ALA A 302 6.58 2.48 10.86
CA ALA A 302 5.35 3.21 10.52
C ALA A 302 5.59 4.70 10.28
N ALA A 303 6.60 5.29 10.95
CA ALA A 303 6.96 6.71 10.77
C ALA A 303 7.67 7.00 9.44
N HIS A 304 8.28 6.01 8.81
CA HIS A 304 9.07 6.17 7.57
C HIS A 304 8.31 5.75 6.30
N VAL A 305 7.30 4.88 6.41
CA VAL A 305 6.56 4.32 5.26
C VAL A 305 5.06 4.19 5.56
N PRO A 306 4.39 5.31 5.89
CA PRO A 306 3.01 5.25 6.35
C PRO A 306 2.03 4.79 5.26
N VAL A 307 2.26 5.16 4.00
CA VAL A 307 1.37 4.77 2.89
C VAL A 307 1.56 3.31 2.53
N THR A 308 2.81 2.83 2.53
CA THR A 308 3.12 1.40 2.34
C THR A 308 2.38 0.53 3.35
N LEU A 309 2.42 0.94 4.62
CA LEU A 309 1.73 0.23 5.70
C LEU A 309 0.22 0.28 5.53
N ALA A 310 -0.35 1.45 5.22
CA ALA A 310 -1.79 1.61 5.03
C ALA A 310 -2.31 0.79 3.84
N ASP A 311 -1.60 0.78 2.69
CA ASP A 311 -1.93 0.00 1.48
C ASP A 311 -1.92 -1.51 1.81
N GLY A 312 -0.82 -1.99 2.44
CA GLY A 312 -0.71 -3.39 2.86
C GLY A 312 -1.79 -3.83 3.84
N LEU A 313 -2.13 -3.00 4.82
CA LEU A 313 -3.18 -3.30 5.80
C LEU A 313 -4.58 -3.22 5.18
N ALA A 314 -4.84 -2.30 4.25
CA ALA A 314 -6.09 -2.25 3.53
C ALA A 314 -6.33 -3.55 2.75
N THR A 315 -5.30 -4.12 2.13
CA THR A 315 -5.36 -5.45 1.49
C THR A 315 -5.51 -6.56 2.54
N ALA A 316 -4.74 -6.54 3.63
CA ALA A 316 -4.73 -7.59 4.65
C ALA A 316 -6.09 -7.73 5.39
N LEU A 317 -6.85 -6.64 5.52
CA LEU A 317 -8.17 -6.64 6.13
C LEU A 317 -9.22 -7.47 5.37
N PHE A 318 -8.94 -7.88 4.14
CA PHE A 318 -9.80 -8.84 3.41
C PHE A 318 -9.68 -10.25 3.97
N THR A 319 -8.51 -10.64 4.49
CA THR A 319 -8.21 -12.01 4.94
C THR A 319 -8.06 -12.13 6.44
N THR A 320 -7.76 -11.03 7.13
CA THR A 320 -7.33 -11.04 8.53
C THR A 320 -8.07 -9.98 9.33
N SER A 321 -8.52 -10.32 10.53
CA SER A 321 -9.27 -9.40 11.39
C SER A 321 -8.46 -8.17 11.79
N ALA A 322 -9.13 -7.02 11.92
CA ALA A 322 -8.52 -5.80 12.42
C ALA A 322 -7.90 -5.99 13.83
N THR A 323 -8.49 -6.82 14.67
CA THR A 323 -7.96 -7.13 16.00
C THR A 323 -6.60 -7.81 15.93
N GLN A 324 -6.44 -8.81 15.06
CA GLN A 324 -5.17 -9.52 14.87
C GLN A 324 -4.11 -8.57 14.30
N LEU A 325 -4.43 -7.81 13.25
CA LEU A 325 -3.49 -6.87 12.64
C LEU A 325 -3.06 -5.76 13.60
N ARG A 326 -3.97 -5.25 14.46
CA ARG A 326 -3.64 -4.23 15.46
C ARG A 326 -2.73 -4.70 16.58
N ALA A 327 -2.56 -6.01 16.75
CA ALA A 327 -1.55 -6.55 17.65
C ALA A 327 -0.11 -6.36 17.13
N HIS A 328 0.04 -6.10 15.81
CA HIS A 328 1.34 -5.97 15.14
C HIS A 328 1.60 -4.57 14.58
N PHE A 329 0.54 -3.80 14.27
CA PHE A 329 0.65 -2.53 13.58
C PHE A 329 -0.27 -1.46 14.20
N PRO A 330 0.20 -0.21 14.34
CA PRO A 330 -0.65 0.92 14.71
C PRO A 330 -1.39 1.44 13.46
N PHE A 331 -2.71 1.40 13.45
CA PHE A 331 -3.56 1.96 12.39
C PHE A 331 -4.99 2.11 12.83
N GLU A 332 -5.76 2.90 12.09
CA GLU A 332 -7.21 2.99 12.19
C GLU A 332 -7.86 2.51 10.89
N CYS A 333 -9.03 1.92 10.96
CA CYS A 333 -9.68 1.35 9.80
C CYS A 333 -11.20 1.46 9.81
N ALA A 334 -11.77 1.39 8.61
CA ALA A 334 -13.19 1.14 8.38
C ALA A 334 -13.32 -0.02 7.39
N ILE A 335 -14.33 -0.85 7.56
CA ILE A 335 -14.58 -2.06 6.77
C ILE A 335 -16.07 -2.08 6.38
N LEU A 336 -16.34 -2.29 5.10
CA LEU A 336 -17.67 -2.58 4.59
C LEU A 336 -17.69 -4.04 4.14
N ASN A 337 -18.51 -4.87 4.78
CA ASN A 337 -18.67 -6.26 4.40
C ASN A 337 -19.61 -6.42 3.19
N ALA A 338 -19.51 -7.54 2.49
CA ALA A 338 -20.35 -7.87 1.34
C ALA A 338 -21.86 -7.90 1.68
N ASN A 339 -22.21 -8.27 2.91
CA ASN A 339 -23.58 -8.24 3.44
C ASN A 339 -24.06 -6.84 3.85
N ARG A 340 -23.28 -5.78 3.57
CA ARG A 340 -23.55 -4.37 3.86
C ARG A 340 -23.50 -3.99 5.35
N THR A 341 -22.99 -4.86 6.21
CA THR A 341 -22.62 -4.43 7.56
C THR A 341 -21.30 -3.65 7.52
N ALA A 342 -21.23 -2.58 8.30
CA ALA A 342 -20.05 -1.74 8.41
C ALA A 342 -19.46 -1.77 9.81
N ALA A 343 -18.16 -1.69 9.91
CA ALA A 343 -17.43 -1.57 11.16
C ALA A 343 -16.29 -0.56 11.01
N GLN A 344 -15.97 0.14 12.08
CA GLN A 344 -14.80 1.03 12.11
C GLN A 344 -14.13 1.00 13.47
N SER A 345 -12.86 1.32 13.49
CA SER A 345 -12.11 1.48 14.73
C SER A 345 -12.47 2.80 15.44
N PRO A 346 -12.30 2.88 16.77
CA PRO A 346 -12.79 4.03 17.56
C PRO A 346 -12.21 5.39 17.16
N ASN A 347 -10.96 5.42 16.68
CA ASN A 347 -10.28 6.66 16.31
C ASN A 347 -10.13 6.82 14.80
N PHE A 348 -10.92 6.08 14.00
CA PHE A 348 -10.93 6.30 12.56
C PHE A 348 -11.32 7.74 12.25
N PRO A 349 -10.56 8.49 11.44
CA PRO A 349 -10.73 9.94 11.30
C PRO A 349 -11.92 10.34 10.43
N GLY A 350 -13.03 9.62 10.54
CA GLY A 350 -14.23 9.81 9.76
C GLY A 350 -15.32 8.82 10.12
N GLY A 351 -16.20 8.51 9.18
CA GLY A 351 -17.25 7.53 9.42
C GLY A 351 -18.20 7.33 8.26
N PHE A 352 -19.04 6.30 8.41
CA PHE A 352 -20.09 6.00 7.47
C PHE A 352 -21.29 6.95 7.66
N PHE A 353 -21.98 7.24 6.57
CA PHE A 353 -23.25 7.95 6.67
C PHE A 353 -24.31 7.08 7.34
N THR A 354 -25.01 7.65 8.33
CA THR A 354 -26.15 7.01 8.99
C THR A 354 -27.44 7.53 8.34
N HIS A 355 -28.24 6.62 7.82
CA HIS A 355 -29.59 6.92 7.30
C HIS A 355 -30.65 6.57 8.31
#